data_a2cbc03443d359c7c2fd9c2801a88248
#
_entry.id   a2cbc03443d359c7c2fd9c2801a88248
#
_cell.length_a   1.000
_cell.length_b   1.000
_cell.length_c   1.000
_cell.angle_alpha   90.00
_cell.angle_beta   90.00
_cell.angle_gamma   90.00
#
_symmetry.space_group_name_H-M   'P 1'
#
loop_
_entity.id
_entity.type
_entity.pdbx_description
1 polymer ?
#
loop_
_entity_poly.entity_id
_entity_poly.type
_entity_poly.pdbx_seq_one_letter_code
_entity_poly.pdbx_strand_id
1 'polypeptide(L)'
;LGLRGLILQALRDDDDDRALDYAQRAYPLQPSAPWLLDTLVSLHSKAGRWRAAQKLVEVAQRRKRLPAEVARRQQATLLTERARAAFDRGALPDAFEQVRRAHDLDPALPPAAELLARLVAGDGRVRRARKVLERTWRVAPHPGLAAAYLDIAGDAAALDRYRAIAQLTKDNRDHPESRFVVAEVAVAAKLWGEAKQQLETLESLAPTARVFRLWAQLAETEAQDDVAARRWIDRGADAEA
;
A
#
# COMPACT_ATOMS: atom_id res chain seq x y z
N LEU A 1 -33.17 -12.81 -12.93
CA LEU A 1 -31.85 -12.23 -12.63
C LEU A 1 -30.79 -13.27 -13.01
N GLY A 2 -29.86 -12.93 -13.94
CA GLY A 2 -28.74 -13.81 -14.25
C GLY A 2 -27.77 -13.94 -13.08
N LEU A 3 -26.93 -15.00 -13.06
CA LEU A 3 -25.98 -15.24 -11.96
C LEU A 3 -25.13 -14.00 -11.61
N ARG A 4 -24.74 -13.19 -12.58
CA ARG A 4 -24.02 -11.93 -12.34
C ARG A 4 -24.81 -10.94 -11.45
N GLY A 5 -26.11 -10.80 -11.71
CA GLY A 5 -26.99 -9.95 -10.90
C GLY A 5 -27.11 -10.46 -9.46
N LEU A 6 -27.22 -11.77 -9.28
CA LEU A 6 -27.27 -12.41 -7.95
C LEU A 6 -25.96 -12.23 -7.18
N ILE A 7 -24.80 -12.36 -7.86
CA ILE A 7 -23.48 -12.11 -7.25
C ILE A 7 -23.38 -10.66 -6.77
N LEU A 8 -23.73 -9.69 -7.63
CA LEU A 8 -23.65 -8.27 -7.28
C LEU A 8 -24.64 -7.88 -6.16
N GLN A 9 -25.80 -8.53 -6.11
CA GLN A 9 -26.75 -8.32 -5.02
C GLN A 9 -26.18 -8.86 -3.71
N ALA A 10 -25.72 -10.11 -3.69
CA ALA A 10 -25.13 -10.72 -2.50
C ALA A 10 -23.92 -9.92 -1.96
N LEU A 11 -23.07 -9.39 -2.85
CA LEU A 11 -21.95 -8.51 -2.47
C LEU A 11 -22.41 -7.19 -1.85
N ARG A 12 -23.54 -6.61 -2.30
CA ARG A 12 -24.12 -5.40 -1.71
C ARG A 12 -24.74 -5.66 -0.34
N ASP A 13 -25.26 -6.87 -0.15
CA ASP A 13 -25.87 -7.31 1.10
C ASP A 13 -24.82 -7.84 2.12
N ASP A 14 -23.50 -7.71 1.80
CA ASP A 14 -22.36 -8.27 2.58
C ASP A 14 -22.47 -9.78 2.83
N ASP A 15 -23.23 -10.51 1.98
CA ASP A 15 -23.38 -11.96 2.05
C ASP A 15 -22.33 -12.64 1.17
N ASP A 16 -21.10 -12.66 1.67
CA ASP A 16 -19.94 -13.23 0.95
C ASP A 16 -20.12 -14.74 0.67
N ASP A 17 -20.84 -15.48 1.51
CA ASP A 17 -21.08 -16.92 1.30
C ASP A 17 -22.02 -17.17 0.13
N ARG A 18 -23.12 -16.42 0.00
CA ARG A 18 -24.01 -16.48 -1.16
C ARG A 18 -23.32 -15.98 -2.43
N ALA A 19 -22.55 -14.88 -2.32
CA ALA A 19 -21.80 -14.38 -3.44
C ALA A 19 -20.82 -15.43 -3.98
N LEU A 20 -20.15 -16.17 -3.07
CA LEU A 20 -19.23 -17.24 -3.42
C LEU A 20 -19.95 -18.43 -4.08
N ASP A 21 -21.09 -18.87 -3.57
CA ASP A 21 -21.89 -19.95 -4.19
C ASP A 21 -22.28 -19.58 -5.62
N TYR A 22 -22.86 -18.41 -5.82
CA TYR A 22 -23.26 -17.95 -7.15
C TYR A 22 -22.05 -17.78 -8.09
N ALA A 23 -20.92 -17.28 -7.61
CA ALA A 23 -19.71 -17.11 -8.39
C ALA A 23 -19.10 -18.48 -8.79
N GLN A 24 -19.08 -19.44 -7.89
CA GLN A 24 -18.64 -20.81 -8.19
C GLN A 24 -19.52 -21.50 -9.24
N ARG A 25 -20.83 -21.28 -9.21
CA ARG A 25 -21.78 -21.79 -10.22
C ARG A 25 -21.64 -21.06 -11.56
N ALA A 26 -21.30 -19.78 -11.55
CA ALA A 26 -21.08 -19.00 -12.78
C ALA A 26 -19.76 -19.35 -13.49
N TYR A 27 -18.72 -19.73 -12.72
CA TYR A 27 -17.37 -19.91 -13.26
C TYR A 27 -17.25 -20.99 -14.34
N PRO A 28 -17.88 -22.18 -14.26
CA PRO A 28 -17.88 -23.17 -15.34
C PRO A 28 -18.55 -22.65 -16.62
N LEU A 29 -19.56 -21.78 -16.48
CA LEU A 29 -20.31 -21.22 -17.62
C LEU A 29 -19.54 -20.09 -18.34
N GLN A 30 -18.78 -19.30 -17.58
CA GLN A 30 -18.01 -18.16 -18.08
C GLN A 30 -16.58 -18.14 -17.54
N PRO A 31 -15.78 -19.17 -17.78
CA PRO A 31 -14.49 -19.31 -17.13
C PRO A 31 -13.42 -18.32 -17.65
N SER A 32 -13.75 -17.53 -18.69
CA SER A 32 -12.87 -16.51 -19.28
C SER A 32 -13.25 -15.09 -18.87
N ALA A 33 -14.26 -14.92 -18.02
CA ALA A 33 -14.68 -13.60 -17.54
C ALA A 33 -13.71 -13.08 -16.46
N PRO A 34 -12.90 -12.02 -16.71
CA PRO A 34 -11.92 -11.54 -15.73
C PRO A 34 -12.57 -11.13 -14.41
N TRP A 35 -13.69 -10.39 -14.46
CA TRP A 35 -14.43 -9.94 -13.30
C TRP A 35 -14.84 -11.08 -12.36
N LEU A 36 -15.21 -12.24 -12.92
CA LEU A 36 -15.67 -13.40 -12.16
C LEU A 36 -14.49 -14.10 -11.46
N LEU A 37 -13.34 -14.16 -12.12
CA LEU A 37 -12.11 -14.65 -11.52
C LEU A 37 -11.67 -13.75 -10.35
N ASP A 38 -11.67 -12.44 -10.55
CA ASP A 38 -11.30 -11.46 -9.51
C ASP A 38 -12.25 -11.55 -8.32
N THR A 39 -13.57 -11.70 -8.58
CA THR A 39 -14.57 -11.90 -7.53
C THR A 39 -14.31 -13.19 -6.73
N LEU A 40 -14.05 -14.31 -7.41
CA LEU A 40 -13.76 -15.58 -6.75
C LEU A 40 -12.47 -15.52 -5.92
N VAL A 41 -11.42 -14.92 -6.47
CA VAL A 41 -10.14 -14.73 -5.76
C VAL A 41 -10.35 -13.87 -4.51
N SER A 42 -11.09 -12.76 -4.63
CA SER A 42 -11.42 -11.88 -3.50
C SER A 42 -12.22 -12.61 -2.42
N LEU A 43 -13.32 -13.28 -2.78
CA LEU A 43 -14.18 -14.01 -1.83
C LEU A 43 -13.45 -15.16 -1.13
N HIS A 44 -12.64 -15.93 -1.87
CA HIS A 44 -11.82 -16.96 -1.24
C HIS A 44 -10.76 -16.37 -0.29
N SER A 45 -10.20 -15.20 -0.63
CA SER A 45 -9.23 -14.51 0.22
C SER A 45 -9.86 -13.99 1.51
N LYS A 46 -11.02 -13.34 1.44
CA LYS A 46 -11.80 -12.90 2.60
C LYS A 46 -12.14 -14.07 3.54
N ALA A 47 -12.53 -15.22 2.96
CA ALA A 47 -12.82 -16.44 3.72
C ALA A 47 -11.56 -17.17 4.23
N GLY A 48 -10.35 -16.63 4.06
CA GLY A 48 -9.10 -17.29 4.45
C GLY A 48 -8.75 -18.55 3.66
N ARG A 49 -9.46 -18.80 2.55
CA ARG A 49 -9.28 -20.00 1.69
C ARG A 49 -8.17 -19.77 0.65
N TRP A 50 -6.99 -19.37 1.11
CA TRP A 50 -5.85 -18.94 0.29
C TRP A 50 -5.42 -19.95 -0.77
N ARG A 51 -5.45 -21.26 -0.44
CA ARG A 51 -5.12 -22.32 -1.40
C ARG A 51 -6.08 -22.37 -2.59
N ALA A 52 -7.38 -22.16 -2.34
CA ALA A 52 -8.39 -22.12 -3.40
C ALA A 52 -8.20 -20.91 -4.31
N ALA A 53 -7.99 -19.72 -3.73
CA ALA A 53 -7.68 -18.51 -4.46
C ALA A 53 -6.42 -18.68 -5.34
N GLN A 54 -5.33 -19.19 -4.77
CA GLN A 54 -4.08 -19.44 -5.50
C GLN A 54 -4.29 -20.40 -6.67
N LYS A 55 -5.00 -21.51 -6.46
CA LYS A 55 -5.31 -22.48 -7.52
C LYS A 55 -6.10 -21.88 -8.68
N LEU A 56 -7.03 -20.96 -8.40
CA LEU A 56 -7.79 -20.25 -9.44
C LEU A 56 -6.86 -19.41 -10.31
N VAL A 57 -5.96 -18.63 -9.70
CA VAL A 57 -4.98 -17.80 -10.44
C VAL A 57 -4.04 -18.68 -11.27
N GLU A 58 -3.52 -19.77 -10.72
CA GLU A 58 -2.66 -20.71 -11.44
C GLU A 58 -3.36 -21.34 -12.64
N VAL A 59 -4.63 -21.78 -12.48
CA VAL A 59 -5.43 -22.36 -13.57
C VAL A 59 -5.68 -21.31 -14.66
N ALA A 60 -6.02 -20.07 -14.28
CA ALA A 60 -6.25 -18.99 -15.24
C ALA A 60 -4.96 -18.65 -16.01
N GLN A 61 -3.81 -18.62 -15.34
CA GLN A 61 -2.50 -18.41 -15.95
C GLN A 61 -2.16 -19.55 -16.95
N ARG A 62 -2.26 -20.81 -16.52
CA ARG A 62 -1.98 -21.97 -17.41
C ARG A 62 -2.86 -21.98 -18.66
N ARG A 63 -4.11 -21.54 -18.54
CA ARG A 63 -5.04 -21.44 -19.66
C ARG A 63 -4.87 -20.14 -20.48
N LYS A 64 -3.80 -19.35 -20.23
CA LYS A 64 -3.50 -18.07 -20.89
C LYS A 64 -4.66 -17.05 -20.83
N ARG A 65 -5.46 -17.09 -19.77
CA ARG A 65 -6.60 -16.18 -19.53
C ARG A 65 -6.20 -14.93 -18.77
N LEU A 66 -5.00 -14.94 -18.15
CA LEU A 66 -4.38 -13.80 -17.49
C LEU A 66 -3.02 -13.55 -18.10
N PRO A 67 -2.66 -12.27 -18.35
CA PRO A 67 -1.29 -11.89 -18.64
C PRO A 67 -0.36 -12.34 -17.50
N ALA A 68 0.86 -12.74 -17.84
CA ALA A 68 1.80 -13.29 -16.86
C ALA A 68 2.11 -12.30 -15.71
N GLU A 69 2.18 -11.00 -16.00
CA GLU A 69 2.38 -9.96 -15.00
C GLU A 69 1.20 -9.85 -14.02
N VAL A 70 -0.03 -9.85 -14.55
CA VAL A 70 -1.25 -9.79 -13.72
C VAL A 70 -1.32 -11.03 -12.81
N ALA A 71 -1.04 -12.21 -13.34
CA ALA A 71 -1.02 -13.44 -12.56
C ALA A 71 0.05 -13.40 -11.46
N ARG A 72 1.26 -12.91 -11.76
CA ARG A 72 2.34 -12.75 -10.77
C ARG A 72 1.93 -11.79 -9.65
N ARG A 73 1.36 -10.63 -10.01
CA ARG A 73 0.89 -9.64 -9.04
C ARG A 73 -0.22 -10.19 -8.15
N GLN A 74 -1.20 -10.90 -8.72
CA GLN A 74 -2.26 -11.55 -7.92
C GLN A 74 -1.69 -12.61 -6.98
N GLN A 75 -0.75 -13.43 -7.45
CA GLN A 75 -0.07 -14.42 -6.61
C GLN A 75 0.71 -13.74 -5.47
N ALA A 76 1.44 -12.65 -5.76
CA ALA A 76 2.16 -11.88 -4.75
C ALA A 76 1.21 -11.29 -3.70
N THR A 77 0.07 -10.74 -4.12
CA THR A 77 -0.96 -10.22 -3.21
C THR A 77 -1.50 -11.33 -2.30
N LEU A 78 -1.89 -12.47 -2.86
CA LEU A 78 -2.39 -13.62 -2.08
C LEU A 78 -1.36 -14.14 -1.06
N LEU A 79 -0.10 -14.22 -1.46
CA LEU A 79 0.99 -14.61 -0.56
C LEU A 79 1.20 -13.58 0.55
N THR A 80 1.06 -12.29 0.24
CA THR A 80 1.18 -11.20 1.23
C THR A 80 0.06 -11.27 2.27
N GLU A 81 -1.19 -11.45 1.85
CA GLU A 81 -2.33 -11.59 2.78
C GLU A 81 -2.20 -12.85 3.66
N ARG A 82 -1.75 -13.94 3.06
CA ARG A 82 -1.45 -15.17 3.80
C ARG A 82 -0.32 -14.99 4.80
N ALA A 83 0.72 -14.25 4.43
CA ALA A 83 1.83 -13.89 5.31
C ALA A 83 1.34 -13.01 6.47
N ARG A 84 0.47 -12.03 6.20
CA ARG A 84 -0.14 -11.19 7.23
C ARG A 84 -0.93 -12.02 8.23
N ALA A 85 -1.81 -12.90 7.74
CA ALA A 85 -2.56 -13.80 8.60
C ALA A 85 -1.66 -14.75 9.43
N ALA A 86 -0.51 -15.17 8.91
CA ALA A 86 0.48 -15.95 9.66
C ALA A 86 1.20 -15.08 10.71
N PHE A 87 1.54 -13.85 10.37
CA PHE A 87 2.15 -12.87 11.27
C PHE A 87 1.24 -12.58 12.47
N ASP A 88 -0.05 -12.32 12.23
CA ASP A 88 -1.05 -12.00 13.25
C ASP A 88 -1.27 -13.17 14.24
N ARG A 89 -1.04 -14.41 13.78
CA ARG A 89 -1.07 -15.62 14.63
C ARG A 89 0.25 -15.92 15.32
N GLY A 90 1.29 -15.10 15.14
CA GLY A 90 2.64 -15.34 15.69
C GLY A 90 3.45 -16.42 14.97
N ALA A 91 2.98 -16.94 13.83
CA ALA A 91 3.70 -17.93 13.02
C ALA A 91 4.77 -17.25 12.14
N LEU A 92 5.77 -16.61 12.79
CA LEU A 92 6.76 -15.74 12.12
C LEU A 92 7.58 -16.46 11.02
N PRO A 93 8.02 -17.72 11.17
CA PRO A 93 8.73 -18.42 10.09
C PRO A 93 7.88 -18.61 8.84
N ASP A 94 6.59 -18.96 8.99
CA ASP A 94 5.67 -19.11 7.86
C ASP A 94 5.37 -17.76 7.22
N ALA A 95 5.13 -16.72 8.03
CA ALA A 95 4.93 -15.35 7.55
C ALA A 95 6.13 -14.88 6.70
N PHE A 96 7.34 -15.09 7.19
CA PHE A 96 8.57 -14.71 6.49
C PHE A 96 8.71 -15.42 5.14
N GLU A 97 8.53 -16.75 5.10
CA GLU A 97 8.64 -17.51 3.85
C GLU A 97 7.60 -17.06 2.81
N GLN A 98 6.34 -16.83 3.23
CA GLN A 98 5.28 -16.39 2.33
C GLN A 98 5.55 -14.96 1.79
N VAL A 99 5.90 -14.01 2.66
CA VAL A 99 6.12 -12.62 2.22
C VAL A 99 7.40 -12.47 1.39
N ARG A 100 8.44 -13.24 1.69
CA ARG A 100 9.64 -13.27 0.87
C ARG A 100 9.31 -13.70 -0.56
N ARG A 101 8.55 -14.80 -0.71
CA ARG A 101 8.08 -15.26 -2.04
C ARG A 101 7.18 -14.24 -2.73
N ALA A 102 6.31 -13.55 -1.98
CA ALA A 102 5.51 -12.47 -2.53
C ALA A 102 6.36 -11.34 -3.12
N HIS A 103 7.36 -10.88 -2.36
CA HIS A 103 8.26 -9.82 -2.79
C HIS A 103 9.19 -10.25 -3.94
N ASP A 104 9.59 -11.53 -4.00
CA ASP A 104 10.35 -12.08 -5.13
C ASP A 104 9.50 -12.12 -6.42
N LEU A 105 8.18 -12.35 -6.31
CA LEU A 105 7.24 -12.33 -7.45
C LEU A 105 6.92 -10.92 -7.94
N ASP A 106 6.68 -9.99 -7.03
CA ASP A 106 6.40 -8.59 -7.34
C ASP A 106 7.16 -7.65 -6.39
N PRO A 107 8.39 -7.24 -6.74
CA PRO A 107 9.17 -6.30 -5.92
C PRO A 107 8.56 -4.90 -5.82
N ALA A 108 7.59 -4.56 -6.67
CA ALA A 108 6.88 -3.30 -6.68
C ALA A 108 5.60 -3.32 -5.81
N LEU A 109 5.36 -4.39 -5.04
CA LEU A 109 4.20 -4.51 -4.16
C LEU A 109 4.50 -3.95 -2.76
N PRO A 110 4.03 -2.72 -2.40
CA PRO A 110 4.37 -2.08 -1.13
C PRO A 110 4.00 -2.92 0.10
N PRO A 111 2.79 -3.51 0.23
CA PRO A 111 2.43 -4.29 1.40
C PRO A 111 3.33 -5.51 1.65
N ALA A 112 3.86 -6.13 0.59
CA ALA A 112 4.82 -7.22 0.72
C ALA A 112 6.17 -6.73 1.27
N ALA A 113 6.65 -5.60 0.74
CA ALA A 113 7.91 -5.00 1.19
C ALA A 113 7.83 -4.51 2.65
N GLU A 114 6.71 -3.90 3.05
CA GLU A 114 6.46 -3.44 4.43
C GLU A 114 6.53 -4.61 5.42
N LEU A 115 5.77 -5.69 5.16
CA LEU A 115 5.76 -6.85 6.04
C LEU A 115 7.11 -7.57 6.07
N LEU A 116 7.75 -7.72 4.90
CA LEU A 116 9.08 -8.34 4.81
C LEU A 116 10.12 -7.52 5.60
N ALA A 117 10.12 -6.19 5.44
CA ALA A 117 11.03 -5.32 6.15
C ALA A 117 10.81 -5.38 7.67
N ARG A 118 9.55 -5.39 8.13
CA ARG A 118 9.21 -5.53 9.55
C ARG A 118 9.76 -6.84 10.13
N LEU A 119 9.55 -7.97 9.45
CA LEU A 119 10.05 -9.28 9.89
C LEU A 119 11.58 -9.33 9.90
N VAL A 120 12.23 -8.78 8.87
CA VAL A 120 13.70 -8.72 8.77
C VAL A 120 14.30 -7.81 9.85
N ALA A 121 13.63 -6.70 10.18
CA ALA A 121 14.06 -5.80 11.25
C ALA A 121 13.88 -6.42 12.64
N GLY A 122 12.76 -7.11 12.88
CA GLY A 122 12.50 -7.84 14.12
C GLY A 122 13.55 -8.93 14.41
N ASP A 123 14.22 -9.44 13.37
CA ASP A 123 15.33 -10.38 13.44
C ASP A 123 16.71 -9.67 13.61
N GLY A 124 16.71 -8.36 13.93
CA GLY A 124 17.91 -7.55 14.13
C GLY A 124 18.63 -7.10 12.85
N ARG A 125 18.15 -7.48 11.67
CA ARG A 125 18.80 -7.18 10.38
C ARG A 125 18.33 -5.85 9.77
N VAL A 126 18.38 -4.78 10.56
CA VAL A 126 17.88 -3.42 10.21
C VAL A 126 18.39 -2.92 8.86
N ARG A 127 19.68 -3.06 8.56
CA ARG A 127 20.24 -2.61 7.25
C ARG A 127 19.61 -3.33 6.07
N ARG A 128 19.30 -4.61 6.21
CA ARG A 128 18.65 -5.41 5.16
C ARG A 128 17.19 -5.01 4.99
N ALA A 129 16.49 -4.76 6.09
CA ALA A 129 15.12 -4.27 6.08
C ALA A 129 14.99 -2.93 5.32
N ARG A 130 15.89 -1.97 5.63
CA ARG A 130 15.95 -0.69 4.90
C ARG A 130 16.16 -0.87 3.40
N LYS A 131 17.06 -1.76 2.99
CA LYS A 131 17.30 -2.04 1.56
C LYS A 131 16.07 -2.61 0.83
N VAL A 132 15.24 -3.41 1.51
CA VAL A 132 13.97 -3.89 0.94
C VAL A 132 13.05 -2.71 0.63
N LEU A 133 12.85 -1.81 1.60
CA LEU A 133 11.99 -0.63 1.44
C LEU A 133 12.54 0.34 0.37
N GLU A 134 13.84 0.64 0.38
CA GLU A 134 14.51 1.49 -0.62
C GLU A 134 14.34 0.96 -2.05
N ARG A 135 14.44 -0.36 -2.24
CA ARG A 135 14.23 -1.00 -3.54
C ARG A 135 12.80 -0.80 -4.04
N THR A 136 11.83 -1.06 -3.17
CA THR A 136 10.42 -0.92 -3.54
C THR A 136 10.06 0.55 -3.75
N TRP A 137 10.56 1.46 -2.90
CA TRP A 137 10.35 2.90 -3.08
C TRP A 137 10.80 3.42 -4.44
N ARG A 138 11.91 2.91 -4.96
CA ARG A 138 12.45 3.34 -6.27
C ARG A 138 11.46 3.14 -7.42
N VAL A 139 10.61 2.11 -7.35
CA VAL A 139 9.69 1.73 -8.43
C VAL A 139 8.22 1.98 -8.09
N ALA A 140 7.87 2.01 -6.82
CA ALA A 140 6.50 2.17 -6.33
C ALA A 140 6.48 2.95 -5.00
N PRO A 141 6.75 4.27 -5.00
CA PRO A 141 6.63 5.10 -3.81
C PRO A 141 5.24 4.99 -3.19
N HIS A 142 5.19 4.73 -1.88
CA HIS A 142 3.94 4.52 -1.16
C HIS A 142 4.08 4.94 0.31
N PRO A 143 3.08 5.62 0.92
CA PRO A 143 3.17 6.12 2.30
C PRO A 143 3.51 5.03 3.32
N GLY A 144 2.97 3.83 3.17
CA GLY A 144 3.27 2.71 4.06
C GLY A 144 4.75 2.32 4.10
N LEU A 145 5.48 2.45 2.97
CA LEU A 145 6.92 2.20 2.95
C LEU A 145 7.70 3.24 3.76
N ALA A 146 7.30 4.52 3.69
CA ALA A 146 7.92 5.59 4.48
C ALA A 146 7.64 5.39 5.97
N ALA A 147 6.40 5.06 6.34
CA ALA A 147 6.04 4.72 7.70
C ALA A 147 6.87 3.55 8.24
N ALA A 148 6.95 2.43 7.49
CA ALA A 148 7.76 1.29 7.86
C ALA A 148 9.26 1.62 7.97
N TYR A 149 9.78 2.52 7.13
CA TYR A 149 11.17 2.95 7.19
C TYR A 149 11.47 3.77 8.45
N LEU A 150 10.52 4.61 8.87
CA LEU A 150 10.59 5.37 10.12
C LEU A 150 10.41 4.49 11.35
N ASP A 151 9.51 3.50 11.31
CA ASP A 151 9.33 2.52 12.40
C ASP A 151 10.62 1.75 12.67
N ILE A 152 11.34 1.36 11.63
CA ILE A 152 12.65 0.69 11.74
C ILE A 152 13.73 1.62 12.33
N ALA A 153 13.58 2.95 12.19
CA ALA A 153 14.47 3.91 12.83
C ALA A 153 14.21 4.06 14.34
N GLY A 154 13.06 3.61 14.83
CA GLY A 154 12.65 3.71 16.24
C GLY A 154 12.42 5.16 16.69
N ASP A 155 12.67 5.44 17.98
CA ASP A 155 12.49 6.76 18.61
C ASP A 155 13.60 7.75 18.24
N ALA A 156 13.92 7.84 16.94
CA ALA A 156 14.91 8.77 16.45
C ALA A 156 14.43 10.23 16.56
N ALA A 157 15.35 11.17 16.82
CA ALA A 157 15.06 12.59 16.82
C ALA A 157 14.51 13.05 15.46
N ALA A 158 13.71 14.13 15.44
CA ALA A 158 13.05 14.62 14.23
C ALA A 158 14.03 14.86 13.06
N LEU A 159 15.22 15.38 13.34
CA LEU A 159 16.25 15.59 12.32
C LEU A 159 16.80 14.26 11.75
N ASP A 160 16.92 13.21 12.56
CA ASP A 160 17.38 11.90 12.10
C ASP A 160 16.30 11.19 11.30
N ARG A 161 15.01 11.39 11.64
CA ARG A 161 13.87 10.94 10.83
C ARG A 161 13.86 11.64 9.46
N TYR A 162 14.12 12.94 9.41
CA TYR A 162 14.30 13.68 8.16
C TYR A 162 15.44 13.09 7.32
N ARG A 163 16.61 12.87 7.91
CA ARG A 163 17.75 12.25 7.20
C ARG A 163 17.42 10.85 6.68
N ALA A 164 16.68 10.07 7.45
CA ALA A 164 16.23 8.74 7.05
C ALA A 164 15.33 8.81 5.81
N ILE A 165 14.34 9.69 5.79
CA ILE A 165 13.44 9.87 4.63
C ILE A 165 14.19 10.45 3.43
N ALA A 166 15.10 11.39 3.63
CA ALA A 166 15.97 11.90 2.56
C ALA A 166 16.82 10.78 1.92
N GLN A 167 17.25 9.79 2.71
CA GLN A 167 17.94 8.60 2.21
C GLN A 167 17.00 7.66 1.44
N LEU A 168 15.78 7.43 1.93
CA LEU A 168 14.78 6.59 1.26
C LEU A 168 14.41 7.15 -0.12
N THR A 169 14.22 8.47 -0.21
CA THR A 169 13.70 9.16 -1.39
C THR A 169 14.77 9.55 -2.41
N LYS A 170 16.06 9.37 -2.09
CA LYS A 170 17.20 9.93 -2.87
C LYS A 170 17.19 9.58 -4.36
N ASP A 171 16.74 8.37 -4.71
CA ASP A 171 16.76 7.86 -6.08
C ASP A 171 15.45 8.19 -6.84
N ASN A 172 14.47 8.84 -6.16
CA ASN A 172 13.16 9.16 -6.73
C ASN A 172 12.58 10.47 -6.16
N ARG A 173 13.44 11.50 -6.04
CA ARG A 173 13.13 12.77 -5.35
C ARG A 173 11.98 13.55 -5.97
N ASP A 174 11.82 13.45 -7.28
CA ASP A 174 10.83 14.25 -8.01
C ASP A 174 9.43 13.63 -8.01
N HIS A 175 9.31 12.40 -7.51
CA HIS A 175 8.01 11.76 -7.38
C HIS A 175 7.15 12.50 -6.33
N PRO A 176 5.85 12.77 -6.60
CA PRO A 176 4.99 13.51 -5.65
C PRO A 176 4.98 12.91 -4.24
N GLU A 177 4.93 11.58 -4.11
CA GLU A 177 4.98 10.93 -2.80
C GLU A 177 6.32 11.13 -2.07
N SER A 178 7.45 11.17 -2.81
CA SER A 178 8.75 11.47 -2.22
C SER A 178 8.81 12.90 -1.67
N ARG A 179 8.32 13.87 -2.43
CA ARG A 179 8.20 15.27 -1.99
C ARG A 179 7.30 15.40 -0.77
N PHE A 180 6.17 14.67 -0.76
CA PHE A 180 5.22 14.74 0.35
C PHE A 180 5.84 14.22 1.64
N VAL A 181 6.45 13.04 1.65
CA VAL A 181 7.03 12.47 2.87
C VAL A 181 8.24 13.27 3.36
N VAL A 182 9.01 13.90 2.44
CA VAL A 182 10.10 14.83 2.82
C VAL A 182 9.52 16.09 3.47
N ALA A 183 8.46 16.69 2.92
CA ALA A 183 7.79 17.84 3.52
C ALA A 183 7.25 17.52 4.92
N GLU A 184 6.60 16.36 5.08
CA GLU A 184 6.03 15.90 6.36
C GLU A 184 7.10 15.81 7.47
N VAL A 185 8.23 15.15 7.19
CA VAL A 185 9.31 15.06 8.18
C VAL A 185 10.08 16.37 8.35
N ALA A 186 10.11 17.24 7.34
CA ALA A 186 10.70 18.58 7.44
C ALA A 186 9.88 19.48 8.38
N VAL A 187 8.54 19.45 8.29
CA VAL A 187 7.65 20.14 9.25
C VAL A 187 7.93 19.65 10.68
N ALA A 188 7.98 18.34 10.90
CA ALA A 188 8.26 17.76 12.20
C ALA A 188 9.66 18.11 12.73
N ALA A 189 10.64 18.29 11.85
CA ALA A 189 12.00 18.68 12.19
C ALA A 189 12.20 20.21 12.26
N LYS A 190 11.14 21.01 12.06
CA LYS A 190 11.16 22.47 12.00
C LYS A 190 12.09 23.03 10.91
N LEU A 191 12.26 22.28 9.82
CA LEU A 191 13.00 22.71 8.63
C LEU A 191 12.04 23.44 7.68
N TRP A 192 11.57 24.62 8.11
CA TRP A 192 10.48 25.33 7.45
C TRP A 192 10.74 25.67 5.98
N GLY A 193 11.97 26.09 5.64
CA GLY A 193 12.34 26.39 4.26
C GLY A 193 12.23 25.17 3.35
N GLU A 194 12.72 24.02 3.78
CA GLU A 194 12.60 22.75 3.05
C GLU A 194 11.14 22.33 2.90
N ALA A 195 10.36 22.39 3.98
CA ALA A 195 8.95 22.06 3.96
C ALA A 195 8.18 22.90 2.93
N LYS A 196 8.37 24.22 2.94
CA LYS A 196 7.74 25.15 1.98
C LYS A 196 8.12 24.82 0.55
N GLN A 197 9.39 24.62 0.25
CA GLN A 197 9.87 24.29 -1.09
C GLN A 197 9.21 23.04 -1.65
N GLN A 198 9.09 21.98 -0.84
CA GLN A 198 8.44 20.75 -1.28
C GLN A 198 6.93 20.93 -1.46
N LEU A 199 6.27 21.65 -0.55
CA LEU A 199 4.83 21.91 -0.60
C LEU A 199 4.43 22.81 -1.76
N GLU A 200 5.18 23.87 -2.08
CA GLU A 200 4.95 24.74 -3.25
C GLU A 200 5.00 23.94 -4.55
N THR A 201 5.98 23.03 -4.66
CA THR A 201 6.08 22.15 -5.82
C THR A 201 4.87 21.20 -5.90
N LEU A 202 4.45 20.62 -4.76
CA LEU A 202 3.31 19.70 -4.70
C LEU A 202 1.98 20.39 -4.99
N GLU A 203 1.79 21.63 -4.56
CA GLU A 203 0.59 22.41 -4.88
C GLU A 203 0.41 22.59 -6.40
N SER A 204 1.51 22.70 -7.13
CA SER A 204 1.50 22.82 -8.58
C SER A 204 1.34 21.49 -9.31
N LEU A 205 1.90 20.39 -8.79
CA LEU A 205 1.95 19.08 -9.46
C LEU A 205 0.79 18.15 -9.07
N ALA A 206 0.39 18.17 -7.82
CA ALA A 206 -0.58 17.23 -7.25
C ALA A 206 -1.33 17.87 -6.05
N PRO A 207 -2.21 18.87 -6.30
CA PRO A 207 -2.94 19.58 -5.27
C PRO A 207 -4.01 18.66 -4.65
N THR A 208 -3.67 17.97 -3.59
CA THR A 208 -4.56 17.06 -2.86
C THR A 208 -4.88 17.62 -1.48
N ALA A 209 -6.01 17.24 -0.89
CA ALA A 209 -6.35 17.63 0.47
C ALA A 209 -5.26 17.26 1.49
N ARG A 210 -4.50 16.20 1.24
CA ARG A 210 -3.35 15.80 2.04
C ARG A 210 -2.24 16.86 2.03
N VAL A 211 -1.97 17.48 0.88
CA VAL A 211 -1.00 18.58 0.73
C VAL A 211 -1.48 19.83 1.48
N PHE A 212 -2.75 20.18 1.32
CA PHE A 212 -3.30 21.37 2.00
C PHE A 212 -3.38 21.20 3.53
N ARG A 213 -3.66 20.00 4.02
CA ARG A 213 -3.56 19.68 5.46
C ARG A 213 -2.15 19.88 6.00
N LEU A 214 -1.12 19.52 5.23
CA LEU A 214 0.27 19.73 5.63
C LEU A 214 0.67 21.20 5.59
N TRP A 215 0.14 22.00 4.65
CA TRP A 215 0.25 23.46 4.66
C TRP A 215 -0.39 24.08 5.91
N ALA A 216 -1.57 23.61 6.31
CA ALA A 216 -2.23 24.07 7.52
C ALA A 216 -1.37 23.76 8.76
N GLN A 217 -0.86 22.54 8.87
CA GLN A 217 0.03 22.14 9.97
C GLN A 217 1.31 23.01 10.00
N LEU A 218 1.86 23.36 8.86
CA LEU A 218 3.02 24.24 8.77
C LEU A 218 2.69 25.65 9.30
N ALA A 219 1.54 26.23 8.91
CA ALA A 219 1.12 27.55 9.38
C ALA A 219 0.91 27.58 10.91
N GLU A 220 0.29 26.54 11.47
CA GLU A 220 0.12 26.38 12.92
C GLU A 220 1.45 26.26 13.67
N THR A 221 2.38 25.45 13.14
CA THR A 221 3.61 25.10 13.87
C THR A 221 4.73 26.15 13.72
N GLU A 222 4.82 26.84 12.57
CA GLU A 222 5.84 27.85 12.30
C GLU A 222 5.42 29.24 12.82
N ALA A 223 4.23 29.69 12.44
CA ALA A 223 3.77 31.06 12.68
C ALA A 223 2.68 31.19 13.74
N GLN A 224 2.14 30.09 14.25
CA GLN A 224 0.94 30.04 15.10
C GLN A 224 -0.24 30.80 14.47
N ASP A 225 -0.37 30.70 13.14
CA ASP A 225 -1.39 31.41 12.35
C ASP A 225 -2.59 30.51 12.08
N ASP A 226 -3.52 30.46 13.02
CA ASP A 226 -4.76 29.69 12.91
C ASP A 226 -5.64 30.15 11.73
N VAL A 227 -5.54 31.42 11.32
CA VAL A 227 -6.32 31.95 10.20
C VAL A 227 -5.78 31.41 8.88
N ALA A 228 -4.47 31.43 8.69
CA ALA A 228 -3.85 30.81 7.52
C ALA A 228 -4.10 29.31 7.49
N ALA A 229 -4.00 28.61 8.63
CA ALA A 229 -4.28 27.18 8.72
C ALA A 229 -5.71 26.82 8.25
N ARG A 230 -6.73 27.57 8.70
CA ARG A 230 -8.12 27.38 8.27
C ARG A 230 -8.28 27.56 6.77
N ARG A 231 -7.67 28.61 6.17
CA ARG A 231 -7.72 28.82 4.72
C ARG A 231 -7.16 27.63 3.93
N TRP A 232 -6.12 27.00 4.42
CA TRP A 232 -5.54 25.82 3.80
C TRP A 232 -6.45 24.59 3.92
N ILE A 233 -7.12 24.40 5.05
CA ILE A 233 -8.11 23.33 5.25
C ILE A 233 -9.28 23.50 4.29
N ASP A 234 -9.81 24.72 4.16
CA ASP A 234 -10.94 25.03 3.24
C ASP A 234 -10.54 24.70 1.78
N ARG A 235 -9.34 25.12 1.34
CA ARG A 235 -8.81 24.73 0.02
C ARG A 235 -8.67 23.22 -0.18
N GLY A 236 -8.36 22.50 0.89
CA GLY A 236 -8.30 21.05 0.87
C GLY A 236 -9.66 20.39 0.67
N ALA A 237 -10.70 20.92 1.28
CA ALA A 237 -12.07 20.46 1.09
C ALA A 237 -12.56 20.68 -0.36
N ASP A 238 -12.22 21.83 -0.95
CA ASP A 238 -12.54 22.12 -2.35
C ASP A 238 -11.81 21.19 -3.34
N ALA A 239 -10.66 20.66 -2.97
CA ALA A 239 -9.88 19.75 -3.82
C ALA A 239 -10.42 18.29 -3.79
N GLU A 240 -11.26 17.93 -2.83
CA GLU A 240 -11.93 16.62 -2.72
C GLU A 240 -13.35 16.62 -3.37
N ALA A 241 -13.92 17.80 -3.69
CA ALA A 241 -15.23 17.96 -4.29
C ALA A 241 -15.21 17.84 -5.82
#